data_89dcb322a552b790210e9f9620cc1928
#
_entry.id   89dcb322a552b790210e9f9620cc1928
#
_cell.length_a   1.000
_cell.length_b   1.000
_cell.length_c   1.000
_cell.angle_alpha   90.00
_cell.angle_beta   90.00
_cell.angle_gamma   90.00
#
_symmetry.space_group_name_H-M   'P 1'
#
loop_
_entity.id
_entity.type
_entity.pdbx_description
1 polymer ?
#
loop_
_entity_poly.entity_id
_entity_poly.type
_entity_poly.pdbx_seq_one_letter_code
_entity_poly.pdbx_strand_id
1 'polypeptide(L)'
;MKLNGSEIVIECLKEQGVDTVFGYPGGAILNVYDALYKHSDEITHILTSHEQGASHAADGYARATGKVGVCFATSGPGATNLVTGIATAAMDSIPIVAITCNVTVPLLGKDSFQEVDIAGITMPITKHSFIVKDVNKLADTIRRAFTIAKEGRPGPVLVDITKDVTANECDYVKTTPKTIERVTDTIKEETGVKQLVGTLQSTPSSIQTQIDGVVKKVSAATGGAIASDASDELRRFVNKVDAPVVDSLMGKGAFDGTDPRYAGM
;
A
#
# COMPACT_ATOMS: atom_id res chain seq x y z
N MET A 1 -15.68 17.99 -16.59
CA MET A 1 -14.83 18.37 -17.74
C MET A 1 -14.58 17.14 -18.59
N LYS A 2 -14.35 17.31 -19.89
CA LYS A 2 -14.08 16.17 -20.76
C LYS A 2 -12.57 15.90 -20.77
N LEU A 3 -12.18 14.68 -20.37
CA LEU A 3 -10.76 14.26 -20.28
C LEU A 3 -10.59 12.90 -20.94
N ASN A 4 -9.40 12.63 -21.46
CA ASN A 4 -9.04 11.27 -21.88
C ASN A 4 -8.61 10.42 -20.67
N GLY A 5 -8.57 9.09 -20.84
CA GLY A 5 -8.29 8.19 -19.73
C GLY A 5 -6.92 8.41 -19.09
N SER A 6 -5.89 8.80 -19.85
CA SER A 6 -4.57 9.07 -19.28
C SER A 6 -4.58 10.34 -18.41
N GLU A 7 -5.30 11.38 -18.80
CA GLU A 7 -5.49 12.58 -17.98
C GLU A 7 -6.31 12.26 -16.72
N ILE A 8 -7.32 11.38 -16.83
CA ILE A 8 -8.12 10.92 -15.68
C ILE A 8 -7.24 10.17 -14.68
N VAL A 9 -6.30 9.33 -15.14
CA VAL A 9 -5.34 8.68 -14.22
C VAL A 9 -4.61 9.72 -13.40
N ILE A 10 -4.03 10.73 -14.03
CA ILE A 10 -3.26 11.78 -13.36
C ILE A 10 -4.14 12.59 -12.40
N GLU A 11 -5.31 13.02 -12.82
CA GLU A 11 -6.23 13.77 -11.95
C GLU A 11 -6.68 12.94 -10.74
N CYS A 12 -6.95 11.63 -10.91
CA CYS A 12 -7.25 10.75 -9.79
C CYS A 12 -6.07 10.59 -8.82
N LEU A 13 -4.82 10.53 -9.31
CA LEU A 13 -3.65 10.49 -8.45
C LEU A 13 -3.51 11.79 -7.63
N LYS A 14 -3.73 12.94 -8.26
CA LYS A 14 -3.76 14.25 -7.58
C LYS A 14 -4.87 14.33 -6.52
N GLU A 15 -6.08 13.82 -6.82
CA GLU A 15 -7.16 13.68 -5.84
C GLU A 15 -6.74 12.87 -4.61
N GLN A 16 -5.95 11.80 -4.81
CA GLN A 16 -5.49 10.93 -3.72
C GLN A 16 -4.26 11.46 -2.97
N GLY A 17 -3.76 12.66 -3.34
CA GLY A 17 -2.61 13.29 -2.72
C GLY A 17 -1.28 12.61 -3.08
N VAL A 18 -1.21 11.96 -4.23
CA VAL A 18 0.02 11.37 -4.75
C VAL A 18 0.91 12.48 -5.30
N ASP A 19 2.11 12.57 -4.79
CA ASP A 19 3.15 13.52 -5.21
C ASP A 19 4.34 12.85 -5.90
N THR A 20 4.44 11.52 -5.78
CA THR A 20 5.58 10.77 -6.32
C THR A 20 5.08 9.43 -6.90
N VAL A 21 5.55 9.10 -8.10
CA VAL A 21 5.32 7.81 -8.76
C VAL A 21 6.64 7.21 -9.23
N PHE A 22 6.72 5.88 -9.21
CA PHE A 22 7.89 5.12 -9.61
C PHE A 22 7.55 4.27 -10.82
N GLY A 23 8.43 4.16 -11.81
CA GLY A 23 8.09 3.33 -12.96
C GLY A 23 9.10 3.32 -14.08
N TYR A 24 8.78 2.49 -15.10
CA TYR A 24 9.51 2.41 -16.34
C TYR A 24 8.54 2.47 -17.52
N PRO A 25 8.77 3.33 -18.52
CA PRO A 25 7.85 3.49 -19.65
C PRO A 25 7.92 2.29 -20.60
N GLY A 26 6.80 2.04 -21.29
CA GLY A 26 6.68 1.01 -22.32
C GLY A 26 5.44 1.22 -23.19
N GLY A 27 5.33 0.50 -24.29
CA GLY A 27 4.38 0.79 -25.38
C GLY A 27 2.91 0.93 -24.99
N ALA A 28 2.43 0.13 -24.03
CA ALA A 28 1.02 0.18 -23.64
C ALA A 28 0.71 1.38 -22.69
N ILE A 29 1.68 1.86 -21.91
CA ILE A 29 1.48 2.91 -20.90
C ILE A 29 1.92 4.31 -21.37
N LEU A 30 2.40 4.47 -22.60
CA LEU A 30 2.93 5.76 -23.08
C LEU A 30 1.94 6.92 -22.96
N ASN A 31 0.65 6.71 -23.17
CA ASN A 31 -0.35 7.76 -23.02
C ASN A 31 -0.38 8.31 -21.57
N VAL A 32 -0.25 7.43 -20.59
CA VAL A 32 -0.20 7.84 -19.17
C VAL A 32 1.09 8.59 -18.86
N TYR A 33 2.21 8.18 -19.44
CA TYR A 33 3.50 8.89 -19.29
C TYR A 33 3.49 10.27 -19.97
N ASP A 34 2.81 10.41 -21.14
CA ASP A 34 2.63 11.70 -21.79
C ASP A 34 1.78 12.67 -20.90
N ALA A 35 0.70 12.15 -20.32
CA ALA A 35 -0.10 12.92 -19.38
C ALA A 35 0.72 13.26 -18.11
N LEU A 36 1.49 12.34 -17.56
CA LEU A 36 2.35 12.57 -16.40
C LEU A 36 3.41 13.63 -16.68
N TYR A 37 4.01 13.64 -17.88
CA TYR A 37 4.97 14.65 -18.27
C TYR A 37 4.39 16.06 -18.27
N LYS A 38 3.14 16.21 -18.70
CA LYS A 38 2.41 17.51 -18.68
C LYS A 38 2.13 18.02 -17.26
N HIS A 39 2.17 17.15 -16.26
CA HIS A 39 1.96 17.45 -14.84
C HIS A 39 3.23 17.20 -13.98
N SER A 40 4.40 17.30 -14.60
CA SER A 40 5.69 17.06 -13.92
C SER A 40 6.03 18.07 -12.83
N ASP A 41 5.35 19.20 -12.79
CA ASP A 41 5.38 20.21 -11.71
C ASP A 41 4.54 19.82 -10.47
N GLU A 42 3.57 18.90 -10.64
CA GLU A 42 2.65 18.46 -9.57
C GLU A 42 3.00 17.05 -9.05
N ILE A 43 3.45 16.16 -9.93
CA ILE A 43 3.80 14.77 -9.58
C ILE A 43 5.23 14.46 -10.04
N THR A 44 6.09 14.14 -9.10
CA THR A 44 7.47 13.72 -9.38
C THR A 44 7.49 12.28 -9.90
N HIS A 45 8.07 12.06 -11.06
CA HIS A 45 8.33 10.71 -11.58
C HIS A 45 9.78 10.29 -11.29
N ILE A 46 9.94 9.15 -10.63
CA ILE A 46 11.24 8.51 -10.43
C ILE A 46 11.38 7.36 -11.43
N LEU A 47 12.20 7.59 -12.45
CA LEU A 47 12.52 6.57 -13.44
C LEU A 47 13.37 5.47 -12.79
N THR A 48 12.94 4.23 -12.91
CA THR A 48 13.72 3.06 -12.49
C THR A 48 14.29 2.33 -13.71
N SER A 49 15.40 1.62 -13.54
CA SER A 49 15.97 0.82 -14.64
C SER A 49 15.26 -0.52 -14.84
N HIS A 50 14.39 -0.89 -13.90
CA HIS A 50 13.62 -2.14 -13.89
C HIS A 50 12.36 -1.97 -13.05
N GLU A 51 11.23 -2.51 -13.50
CA GLU A 51 9.94 -2.33 -12.82
C GLU A 51 9.89 -2.95 -11.42
N GLN A 52 10.66 -4.01 -11.16
CA GLN A 52 10.84 -4.55 -9.81
C GLN A 52 11.38 -3.47 -8.86
N GLY A 53 12.34 -2.67 -9.33
CA GLY A 53 12.83 -1.50 -8.57
C GLY A 53 11.73 -0.48 -8.30
N ALA A 54 10.81 -0.27 -9.25
CA ALA A 54 9.67 0.64 -9.07
C ALA A 54 8.70 0.16 -7.98
N SER A 55 8.34 -1.13 -7.99
CA SER A 55 7.45 -1.69 -6.96
C SER A 55 8.09 -1.68 -5.57
N HIS A 56 9.40 -1.98 -5.45
CA HIS A 56 10.11 -1.86 -4.17
C HIS A 56 10.28 -0.40 -3.72
N ALA A 57 10.50 0.54 -4.65
CA ALA A 57 10.57 1.96 -4.31
C ALA A 57 9.22 2.49 -3.82
N ALA A 58 8.11 2.09 -4.46
CA ALA A 58 6.75 2.42 -3.99
C ALA A 58 6.46 1.83 -2.60
N ASP A 59 6.88 0.59 -2.34
CA ASP A 59 6.80 -0.05 -1.02
C ASP A 59 7.61 0.73 0.03
N GLY A 60 8.87 1.05 -0.26
CA GLY A 60 9.73 1.84 0.63
C GLY A 60 9.19 3.25 0.89
N TYR A 61 8.64 3.91 -0.15
CA TYR A 61 7.99 5.21 -0.03
C TYR A 61 6.78 5.15 0.91
N ALA A 62 5.93 4.14 0.74
CA ALA A 62 4.74 3.97 1.59
C ALA A 62 5.13 3.75 3.06
N ARG A 63 6.19 2.96 3.33
CA ARG A 63 6.73 2.74 4.68
C ARG A 63 7.27 4.03 5.31
N ALA A 64 8.02 4.81 4.54
CA ALA A 64 8.68 6.00 5.03
C ALA A 64 7.72 7.18 5.26
N THR A 65 6.67 7.30 4.44
CA THR A 65 5.79 8.48 4.43
C THR A 65 4.42 8.23 5.05
N GLY A 66 4.01 6.96 5.19
CA GLY A 66 2.64 6.60 5.56
C GLY A 66 1.59 6.83 4.46
N LYS A 67 2.01 7.29 3.27
CA LYS A 67 1.16 7.46 2.09
C LYS A 67 1.03 6.16 1.32
N VAL A 68 0.10 6.11 0.37
CA VAL A 68 0.02 4.99 -0.59
C VAL A 68 1.14 5.14 -1.62
N GLY A 69 1.97 4.10 -1.77
CA GLY A 69 2.99 4.08 -2.82
C GLY A 69 2.36 3.77 -4.18
N VAL A 70 2.84 4.42 -5.24
CA VAL A 70 2.32 4.22 -6.60
C VAL A 70 3.44 3.82 -7.54
N CYS A 71 3.25 2.74 -8.29
CA CYS A 71 4.18 2.33 -9.34
C CYS A 71 3.47 2.08 -10.66
N PHE A 72 4.18 2.36 -11.76
CA PHE A 72 3.71 2.24 -13.14
C PHE A 72 4.51 1.18 -13.89
N ALA A 73 3.82 0.37 -14.71
CA ALA A 73 4.47 -0.52 -15.65
C ALA A 73 3.64 -0.71 -16.93
N THR A 74 4.32 -1.04 -18.01
CA THR A 74 3.68 -1.47 -19.26
C THR A 74 3.13 -2.89 -19.15
N SER A 75 2.48 -3.37 -20.20
CA SER A 75 1.93 -4.73 -20.29
C SER A 75 3.03 -5.82 -20.27
N GLY A 76 2.60 -7.05 -20.14
CA GLY A 76 3.44 -8.24 -20.28
C GLY A 76 4.62 -8.25 -19.31
N PRO A 77 5.87 -8.27 -19.85
CA PRO A 77 7.07 -8.37 -19.01
C PRO A 77 7.22 -7.20 -18.03
N GLY A 78 6.77 -5.98 -18.39
CA GLY A 78 6.78 -4.85 -17.46
C GLY A 78 5.89 -5.07 -16.25
N ALA A 79 4.66 -5.52 -16.48
CA ALA A 79 3.72 -5.82 -15.41
C ALA A 79 4.19 -7.00 -14.54
N THR A 80 4.71 -8.07 -15.12
CA THR A 80 5.22 -9.22 -14.37
C THR A 80 6.45 -8.90 -13.52
N ASN A 81 7.27 -7.94 -13.92
CA ASN A 81 8.40 -7.46 -13.14
C ASN A 81 8.00 -6.76 -11.82
N LEU A 82 6.74 -6.31 -11.68
CA LEU A 82 6.25 -5.72 -10.43
C LEU A 82 5.96 -6.79 -9.35
N VAL A 83 5.79 -8.06 -9.71
CA VAL A 83 5.24 -9.12 -8.85
C VAL A 83 6.00 -9.27 -7.54
N THR A 84 7.33 -9.25 -7.56
CA THR A 84 8.16 -9.40 -6.35
C THR A 84 7.87 -8.29 -5.32
N GLY A 85 7.85 -7.03 -5.76
CA GLY A 85 7.56 -5.90 -4.85
C GLY A 85 6.10 -5.89 -4.37
N ILE A 86 5.14 -6.28 -5.23
CA ILE A 86 3.75 -6.45 -4.84
C ILE A 86 3.63 -7.54 -3.76
N ALA A 87 4.30 -8.69 -3.92
CA ALA A 87 4.31 -9.76 -2.95
C ALA A 87 4.92 -9.32 -1.61
N THR A 88 6.02 -8.55 -1.65
CA THR A 88 6.66 -7.96 -0.46
C THR A 88 5.68 -7.05 0.29
N ALA A 89 5.02 -6.13 -0.42
CA ALA A 89 4.02 -5.23 0.15
C ALA A 89 2.81 -5.98 0.75
N ALA A 90 2.38 -7.08 0.10
CA ALA A 90 1.28 -7.92 0.61
C ALA A 90 1.63 -8.60 1.93
N MET A 91 2.83 -9.18 2.04
CA MET A 91 3.29 -9.85 3.26
C MET A 91 3.39 -8.88 4.44
N ASP A 92 3.85 -7.66 4.18
CA ASP A 92 4.14 -6.66 5.19
C ASP A 92 2.97 -5.66 5.41
N SER A 93 1.84 -5.87 4.74
CA SER A 93 0.65 -5.00 4.88
C SER A 93 0.90 -3.55 4.46
N ILE A 94 1.66 -3.33 3.41
CA ILE A 94 2.00 -2.00 2.91
C ILE A 94 1.04 -1.58 1.79
N PRO A 95 0.40 -0.40 1.90
CA PRO A 95 -0.54 0.06 0.89
C PRO A 95 0.22 0.58 -0.33
N ILE A 96 0.13 -0.15 -1.44
CA ILE A 96 0.59 0.31 -2.75
C ILE A 96 -0.51 0.15 -3.79
N VAL A 97 -0.52 1.03 -4.79
CA VAL A 97 -1.35 0.91 -5.99
C VAL A 97 -0.43 0.75 -7.19
N ALA A 98 -0.43 -0.44 -7.76
CA ALA A 98 0.29 -0.75 -8.99
C ALA A 98 -0.64 -0.49 -10.18
N ILE A 99 -0.27 0.45 -11.05
CA ILE A 99 -1.01 0.77 -12.26
C ILE A 99 -0.24 0.20 -13.45
N THR A 100 -0.86 -0.75 -14.12
CA THR A 100 -0.34 -1.34 -15.36
C THR A 100 -1.23 -0.93 -16.53
N CYS A 101 -0.66 -0.91 -17.72
CA CYS A 101 -1.47 -0.77 -18.93
C CYS A 101 -1.32 -2.02 -19.78
N ASN A 102 -2.44 -2.52 -20.28
CA ASN A 102 -2.53 -3.72 -21.09
C ASN A 102 -2.78 -3.38 -22.57
N VAL A 103 -2.79 -4.39 -23.41
CA VAL A 103 -3.21 -4.29 -24.82
C VAL A 103 -4.65 -3.75 -24.92
N THR A 104 -5.10 -3.40 -26.12
CA THR A 104 -6.49 -2.94 -26.33
C THR A 104 -7.50 -4.06 -26.05
N VAL A 105 -8.74 -3.70 -25.69
CA VAL A 105 -9.80 -4.67 -25.38
C VAL A 105 -9.97 -5.76 -26.45
N PRO A 106 -9.94 -5.48 -27.78
CA PRO A 106 -10.07 -6.52 -28.80
C PRO A 106 -8.92 -7.55 -28.82
N LEU A 107 -7.77 -7.23 -28.22
CA LEU A 107 -6.60 -8.09 -28.19
C LEU A 107 -6.45 -8.90 -26.90
N LEU A 108 -7.23 -8.58 -25.86
CA LEU A 108 -7.18 -9.33 -24.61
C LEU A 108 -7.56 -10.79 -24.79
N GLY A 109 -6.76 -11.69 -24.19
CA GLY A 109 -6.97 -13.14 -24.25
C GLY A 109 -6.65 -13.77 -25.61
N LYS A 110 -5.81 -13.11 -26.42
CA LYS A 110 -5.44 -13.57 -27.77
C LYS A 110 -3.95 -13.82 -27.95
N ASP A 111 -3.22 -13.95 -26.85
CA ASP A 111 -1.74 -14.13 -26.85
C ASP A 111 -1.04 -13.07 -27.72
N SER A 112 -1.52 -11.84 -27.65
CA SER A 112 -0.98 -10.73 -28.41
C SER A 112 0.37 -10.28 -27.84
N PHE A 113 1.12 -9.48 -28.61
CA PHE A 113 2.46 -9.02 -28.22
C PHE A 113 2.44 -8.33 -26.84
N GLN A 114 3.27 -8.84 -25.93
CA GLN A 114 3.38 -8.37 -24.56
C GLN A 114 2.06 -8.38 -23.78
N GLU A 115 1.16 -9.28 -24.09
CA GLU A 115 -0.03 -9.55 -23.27
C GLU A 115 0.30 -10.55 -22.17
N VAL A 116 -0.27 -10.34 -20.99
CA VAL A 116 -0.27 -11.30 -19.89
C VAL A 116 -1.48 -11.02 -18.99
N ASP A 117 -2.07 -12.05 -18.40
CA ASP A 117 -3.09 -11.89 -17.36
C ASP A 117 -2.44 -11.51 -16.02
N ILE A 118 -2.03 -10.26 -15.93
CA ILE A 118 -1.40 -9.75 -14.70
C ILE A 118 -2.37 -9.76 -13.52
N ALA A 119 -3.66 -9.59 -13.75
CA ALA A 119 -4.66 -9.65 -12.70
C ALA A 119 -4.74 -11.07 -12.10
N GLY A 120 -4.71 -12.11 -12.93
CA GLY A 120 -4.65 -13.49 -12.47
C GLY A 120 -3.34 -13.81 -11.74
N ILE A 121 -2.20 -13.36 -12.26
CA ILE A 121 -0.88 -13.56 -11.63
C ILE A 121 -0.80 -12.90 -10.25
N THR A 122 -1.34 -11.71 -10.09
CA THR A 122 -1.26 -10.94 -8.83
C THR A 122 -2.40 -11.23 -7.85
N MET A 123 -3.42 -11.96 -8.25
CA MET A 123 -4.59 -12.27 -7.41
C MET A 123 -4.22 -12.76 -6.00
N PRO A 124 -3.29 -13.72 -5.81
CA PRO A 124 -2.96 -14.24 -4.48
C PRO A 124 -2.12 -13.28 -3.63
N ILE A 125 -1.56 -12.23 -4.20
CA ILE A 125 -0.66 -11.28 -3.55
C ILE A 125 -1.17 -9.85 -3.55
N THR A 126 -2.46 -9.65 -3.85
CA THR A 126 -3.11 -8.33 -3.80
C THR A 126 -4.40 -8.41 -3.01
N LYS A 127 -4.82 -7.30 -2.43
CA LYS A 127 -6.16 -7.20 -1.82
C LYS A 127 -7.26 -7.22 -2.89
N HIS A 128 -6.97 -6.65 -4.05
CA HIS A 128 -7.84 -6.67 -5.22
C HIS A 128 -7.05 -6.36 -6.50
N SER A 129 -7.50 -6.94 -7.60
CA SER A 129 -6.98 -6.66 -8.94
C SER A 129 -8.12 -6.23 -9.85
N PHE A 130 -7.99 -5.06 -10.46
CA PHE A 130 -8.95 -4.52 -11.40
C PHE A 130 -8.43 -4.63 -12.83
N ILE A 131 -9.32 -4.91 -13.79
CA ILE A 131 -9.08 -4.73 -15.23
C ILE A 131 -10.09 -3.69 -15.72
N VAL A 132 -9.60 -2.54 -16.18
CA VAL A 132 -10.43 -1.44 -16.68
C VAL A 132 -10.52 -1.50 -18.20
N LYS A 133 -11.73 -1.73 -18.71
CA LYS A 133 -12.06 -1.88 -20.14
C LYS A 133 -12.99 -0.78 -20.64
N ASP A 134 -13.41 0.14 -19.78
CA ASP A 134 -14.35 1.22 -20.05
C ASP A 134 -13.87 2.49 -19.34
N VAL A 135 -13.61 3.55 -20.11
CA VAL A 135 -13.12 4.83 -19.60
C VAL A 135 -14.07 5.48 -18.59
N ASN A 136 -15.38 5.26 -18.74
CA ASN A 136 -16.37 5.78 -17.78
C ASN A 136 -16.26 5.19 -16.37
N LYS A 137 -15.59 4.02 -16.23
CA LYS A 137 -15.36 3.35 -14.94
C LYS A 137 -13.99 3.64 -14.37
N LEU A 138 -13.10 4.28 -15.13
CA LEU A 138 -11.69 4.44 -14.78
C LEU A 138 -11.50 5.23 -13.48
N ALA A 139 -12.10 6.41 -13.38
CA ALA A 139 -11.95 7.26 -12.20
C ALA A 139 -12.43 6.57 -10.91
N ASP A 140 -13.61 5.97 -10.94
CA ASP A 140 -14.16 5.26 -9.78
C ASP A 140 -13.34 4.03 -9.42
N THR A 141 -12.77 3.34 -10.40
CA THR A 141 -11.89 2.19 -10.15
C THR A 141 -10.60 2.62 -9.45
N ILE A 142 -9.95 3.70 -9.89
CA ILE A 142 -8.75 4.23 -9.22
C ILE A 142 -9.08 4.67 -7.80
N ARG A 143 -10.13 5.42 -7.58
CA ARG A 143 -10.58 5.84 -6.23
C ARG A 143 -10.82 4.66 -5.30
N ARG A 144 -11.49 3.60 -5.82
CA ARG A 144 -11.71 2.35 -5.07
C ARG A 144 -10.40 1.63 -4.77
N ALA A 145 -9.45 1.61 -5.70
CA ALA A 145 -8.14 1.00 -5.50
C ALA A 145 -7.41 1.62 -4.31
N PHE A 146 -7.38 2.95 -4.21
CA PHE A 146 -6.79 3.66 -3.07
C PHE A 146 -7.54 3.43 -1.77
N THR A 147 -8.87 3.34 -1.81
CA THR A 147 -9.69 2.99 -0.65
C THR A 147 -9.35 1.60 -0.15
N ILE A 148 -9.38 0.58 -1.03
CA ILE A 148 -9.09 -0.80 -0.69
C ILE A 148 -7.65 -0.97 -0.18
N ALA A 149 -6.67 -0.27 -0.79
CA ALA A 149 -5.28 -0.34 -0.35
C ALA A 149 -5.09 0.09 1.11
N LYS A 150 -5.87 1.07 1.57
CA LYS A 150 -5.79 1.66 2.92
C LYS A 150 -6.73 1.02 3.94
N GLU A 151 -7.89 0.50 3.51
CA GLU A 151 -8.96 0.04 4.39
C GLU A 151 -8.60 -1.26 5.10
N GLY A 152 -8.98 -1.39 6.39
CA GLY A 152 -8.70 -2.57 7.20
C GLY A 152 -7.20 -2.86 7.31
N ARG A 153 -6.78 -4.11 7.09
CA ARG A 153 -5.35 -4.43 6.93
C ARG A 153 -4.86 -3.84 5.60
N PRO A 154 -3.92 -2.89 5.60
CA PRO A 154 -3.42 -2.31 4.36
C PRO A 154 -2.77 -3.35 3.46
N GLY A 155 -2.63 -3.02 2.18
CA GLY A 155 -1.97 -3.93 1.25
C GLY A 155 -2.08 -3.48 -0.20
N PRO A 156 -1.43 -4.19 -1.12
CA PRO A 156 -1.35 -3.82 -2.53
C PRO A 156 -2.67 -4.02 -3.28
N VAL A 157 -2.89 -3.15 -4.25
CA VAL A 157 -3.98 -3.26 -5.24
C VAL A 157 -3.40 -3.05 -6.62
N LEU A 158 -3.84 -3.87 -7.58
CA LEU A 158 -3.51 -3.73 -8.98
C LEU A 158 -4.66 -3.04 -9.74
N VAL A 159 -4.31 -2.11 -10.62
CA VAL A 159 -5.22 -1.52 -11.60
C VAL A 159 -4.61 -1.69 -12.99
N ASP A 160 -5.10 -2.63 -13.76
CA ASP A 160 -4.68 -2.89 -15.14
C ASP A 160 -5.62 -2.19 -16.11
N ILE A 161 -5.09 -1.28 -16.94
CA ILE A 161 -5.89 -0.40 -17.81
C ILE A 161 -5.60 -0.75 -19.26
N THR A 162 -6.62 -1.06 -20.05
CA THR A 162 -6.40 -1.31 -21.47
C THR A 162 -5.99 -0.04 -22.22
N LYS A 163 -5.14 -0.16 -23.22
CA LYS A 163 -4.55 0.98 -23.94
C LYS A 163 -5.60 1.89 -24.60
N ASP A 164 -6.68 1.33 -25.11
CA ASP A 164 -7.79 2.08 -25.69
C ASP A 164 -8.52 2.94 -24.63
N VAL A 165 -8.66 2.44 -23.40
CA VAL A 165 -9.21 3.23 -22.27
C VAL A 165 -8.34 4.45 -21.99
N THR A 166 -7.03 4.36 -22.07
CA THR A 166 -6.13 5.51 -21.84
C THR A 166 -6.29 6.63 -22.89
N ALA A 167 -6.76 6.29 -24.09
CA ALA A 167 -6.96 7.22 -25.20
C ALA A 167 -8.40 7.74 -25.31
N ASN A 168 -9.39 6.97 -24.87
CA ASN A 168 -10.81 7.32 -24.94
C ASN A 168 -11.16 8.45 -23.97
N GLU A 169 -12.14 9.27 -24.32
CA GLU A 169 -12.60 10.41 -23.54
C GLU A 169 -13.92 10.11 -22.81
N CYS A 170 -14.07 10.65 -21.61
CA CYS A 170 -15.36 10.71 -20.92
C CYS A 170 -15.49 11.98 -20.07
N ASP A 171 -16.68 12.19 -19.50
CA ASP A 171 -16.91 13.25 -18.55
C ASP A 171 -16.29 12.91 -17.19
N TYR A 172 -15.36 13.75 -16.75
CA TYR A 172 -14.69 13.64 -15.47
C TYR A 172 -15.22 14.65 -14.47
N VAL A 173 -15.50 14.18 -13.25
CA VAL A 173 -15.89 15.00 -12.10
C VAL A 173 -14.90 14.77 -10.99
N LYS A 174 -14.20 15.82 -10.57
CA LYS A 174 -13.27 15.78 -9.43
C LYS A 174 -14.04 15.51 -8.14
N THR A 175 -13.52 14.62 -7.30
CA THR A 175 -14.10 14.29 -6.00
C THR A 175 -13.05 14.42 -4.88
N THR A 176 -13.52 14.60 -3.66
CA THR A 176 -12.65 14.54 -2.48
C THR A 176 -12.54 13.09 -2.03
N PRO A 177 -11.32 12.59 -1.75
CA PRO A 177 -11.13 11.25 -1.23
C PRO A 177 -11.94 11.02 0.04
N LYS A 178 -12.52 9.83 0.19
CA LYS A 178 -13.18 9.44 1.44
C LYS A 178 -12.13 9.35 2.54
N THR A 179 -12.38 10.00 3.67
CA THR A 179 -11.60 9.76 4.88
C THR A 179 -11.82 8.33 5.31
N ILE A 180 -10.75 7.54 5.39
CA ILE A 180 -10.80 6.18 5.91
C ILE A 180 -10.42 6.30 7.39
N GLU A 181 -11.38 6.05 8.27
CA GLU A 181 -11.10 5.83 9.67
C GLU A 181 -10.23 4.57 9.78
N ARG A 182 -9.03 4.72 10.29
CA ARG A 182 -8.17 3.55 10.54
C ARG A 182 -8.83 2.75 11.65
N VAL A 183 -8.87 1.44 11.50
CA VAL A 183 -9.33 0.49 12.56
C VAL A 183 -8.60 0.74 13.89
N THR A 184 -7.43 1.38 13.84
CA THR A 184 -6.66 1.86 15.00
C THR A 184 -7.40 2.83 15.89
N ASP A 185 -8.33 3.65 15.37
CA ASP A 185 -9.06 4.60 16.21
C ASP A 185 -10.10 3.86 17.06
N THR A 186 -10.71 2.80 16.53
CA THR A 186 -11.64 1.93 17.27
C THR A 186 -10.89 1.02 18.27
N ILE A 187 -9.68 0.54 17.94
CA ILE A 187 -8.87 -0.27 18.86
C ILE A 187 -8.32 0.57 20.02
N LYS A 188 -8.07 1.87 19.81
CA LYS A 188 -7.66 2.78 20.89
C LYS A 188 -8.74 2.93 21.99
N GLU A 189 -10.00 2.81 21.62
CA GLU A 189 -11.10 2.98 22.60
C GLU A 189 -11.59 1.66 23.23
N GLU A 190 -11.58 0.54 22.55
CA GLU A 190 -12.33 -0.65 23.01
C GLU A 190 -11.52 -1.82 23.54
N THR A 191 -10.27 -2.04 23.16
CA THR A 191 -9.61 -3.31 23.54
C THR A 191 -8.09 -3.25 23.70
N GLY A 192 -7.59 -4.09 24.49
CA GLY A 192 -6.23 -4.62 24.51
C GLY A 192 -5.32 -3.92 25.51
N VAL A 193 -4.84 -2.74 25.26
CA VAL A 193 -3.82 -2.14 26.12
C VAL A 193 -4.43 -1.63 27.44
N LYS A 194 -5.58 -0.99 27.42
CA LYS A 194 -6.28 -0.56 28.65
C LYS A 194 -6.76 -1.75 29.50
N GLN A 195 -7.28 -2.79 28.86
CA GLN A 195 -7.72 -4.02 29.56
C GLN A 195 -6.52 -4.82 30.08
N LEU A 196 -5.42 -4.97 29.32
CA LEU A 196 -4.20 -5.62 29.79
C LEU A 196 -3.56 -4.87 30.97
N VAL A 197 -3.49 -3.55 30.89
CA VAL A 197 -2.97 -2.71 31.99
C VAL A 197 -3.88 -2.78 33.23
N GLY A 198 -5.19 -2.83 33.05
CA GLY A 198 -6.16 -3.01 34.15
C GLY A 198 -6.05 -4.37 34.83
N THR A 199 -5.86 -5.43 34.07
CA THR A 199 -5.72 -6.81 34.60
C THR A 199 -4.40 -7.01 35.34
N LEU A 200 -3.31 -6.39 34.88
CA LEU A 200 -1.99 -6.43 35.56
C LEU A 200 -1.97 -5.67 36.88
N GLN A 201 -2.91 -4.76 37.13
CA GLN A 201 -3.00 -4.02 38.39
C GLN A 201 -3.65 -4.81 39.52
N SER A 202 -4.34 -5.91 39.23
CA SER A 202 -5.23 -6.57 40.20
C SER A 202 -4.75 -7.86 40.82
N THR A 203 -3.54 -8.43 40.43
CA THR A 203 -3.14 -9.73 40.99
C THR A 203 -1.60 -9.93 41.12
N PRO A 204 -1.04 -10.02 42.35
CA PRO A 204 0.41 -10.13 42.57
C PRO A 204 1.04 -11.53 42.38
N SER A 205 0.28 -12.61 42.35
CA SER A 205 0.81 -13.96 42.50
C SER A 205 0.87 -14.87 41.27
N SER A 206 0.52 -14.36 40.09
CA SER A 206 0.62 -15.12 38.82
C SER A 206 1.47 -14.44 37.76
N ILE A 207 2.42 -13.63 38.21
CA ILE A 207 3.16 -12.68 37.36
C ILE A 207 3.98 -13.39 36.28
N GLN A 208 4.62 -14.52 36.58
CA GLN A 208 5.53 -15.17 35.64
C GLN A 208 4.80 -15.78 34.41
N THR A 209 3.72 -16.50 34.65
CA THR A 209 2.92 -17.10 33.54
C THR A 209 2.21 -16.04 32.70
N GLN A 210 1.86 -14.91 33.34
CA GLN A 210 1.26 -13.77 32.65
C GLN A 210 2.30 -13.00 31.85
N ILE A 211 3.53 -12.82 32.38
CA ILE A 211 4.65 -12.20 31.67
C ILE A 211 4.99 -13.00 30.40
N ASP A 212 5.10 -14.33 30.48
CA ASP A 212 5.38 -15.17 29.30
C ASP A 212 4.29 -15.08 28.23
N GLY A 213 3.04 -15.01 28.66
CA GLY A 213 1.91 -14.77 27.77
C GLY A 213 1.90 -13.37 27.13
N VAL A 214 2.34 -12.37 27.87
CA VAL A 214 2.45 -10.97 27.45
C VAL A 214 3.65 -10.76 26.54
N VAL A 215 4.81 -11.32 26.88
CA VAL A 215 6.02 -11.28 26.02
C VAL A 215 5.73 -11.90 24.65
N LYS A 216 5.03 -13.04 24.61
CA LYS A 216 4.61 -13.67 23.34
C LYS A 216 3.63 -12.81 22.52
N LYS A 217 2.75 -12.06 23.19
CA LYS A 217 1.81 -11.11 22.54
C LYS A 217 2.49 -9.81 22.12
N VAL A 218 3.44 -9.30 22.90
CA VAL A 218 4.19 -8.08 22.60
C VAL A 218 5.18 -8.31 21.45
N SER A 219 5.82 -9.47 21.35
CA SER A 219 6.66 -9.82 20.20
C SER A 219 5.87 -9.87 18.88
N ALA A 220 4.58 -10.25 18.95
CA ALA A 220 3.69 -10.22 17.80
C ALA A 220 3.10 -8.82 17.49
N ALA A 221 3.25 -7.86 18.43
CA ALA A 221 2.60 -6.55 18.34
C ALA A 221 3.50 -5.43 17.81
N THR A 222 4.84 -5.61 17.77
CA THR A 222 5.74 -4.51 17.36
C THR A 222 5.53 -4.06 15.92
N GLY A 223 5.36 -4.98 14.98
CA GLY A 223 4.98 -4.62 13.61
C GLY A 223 3.61 -3.96 13.53
N GLY A 224 2.66 -4.46 14.32
CA GLY A 224 1.33 -3.86 14.48
C GLY A 224 1.37 -2.48 15.14
N ALA A 225 2.26 -2.23 16.09
CA ALA A 225 2.40 -0.95 16.77
C ALA A 225 2.81 0.18 15.81
N ILE A 226 3.74 -0.07 14.89
CA ILE A 226 4.09 0.91 13.84
C ILE A 226 2.93 1.11 12.88
N ALA A 227 2.34 0.01 12.38
CA ALA A 227 1.23 0.07 11.42
C ALA A 227 0.00 0.78 12.00
N SER A 228 -0.17 0.76 13.32
CA SER A 228 -1.26 1.40 14.06
C SER A 228 -0.91 2.73 14.71
N ASP A 229 0.32 3.23 14.52
CA ASP A 229 0.82 4.45 15.16
C ASP A 229 0.75 4.43 16.70
N ALA A 230 0.94 3.23 17.29
CA ALA A 230 0.83 2.97 18.72
C ALA A 230 2.19 2.80 19.42
N SER A 231 3.25 3.38 18.88
CA SER A 231 4.61 3.23 19.43
C SER A 231 4.75 3.85 20.82
N ASP A 232 4.05 4.96 21.11
CA ASP A 232 4.07 5.60 22.41
C ASP A 232 3.33 4.78 23.47
N GLU A 233 2.24 4.12 23.13
CA GLU A 233 1.51 3.21 24.00
C GLU A 233 2.38 1.98 24.32
N LEU A 234 3.10 1.45 23.33
CA LEU A 234 4.07 0.35 23.55
C LEU A 234 5.17 0.77 24.51
N ARG A 235 5.76 1.96 24.36
CA ARG A 235 6.77 2.50 25.30
C ARG A 235 6.23 2.65 26.72
N ARG A 236 5.03 3.21 26.88
CA ARG A 236 4.36 3.33 28.19
C ARG A 236 4.13 1.97 28.85
N PHE A 237 3.70 0.99 28.03
CA PHE A 237 3.51 -0.38 28.52
C PHE A 237 4.83 -1.00 28.99
N VAL A 238 5.89 -0.96 28.17
CA VAL A 238 7.22 -1.49 28.52
C VAL A 238 7.80 -0.81 29.76
N ASN A 239 7.67 0.51 29.86
CA ASN A 239 8.10 1.26 31.06
C ASN A 239 7.38 0.81 32.33
N LYS A 240 6.12 0.38 32.19
CA LYS A 240 5.31 -0.03 33.34
C LYS A 240 5.59 -1.47 33.80
N VAL A 241 5.87 -2.37 32.86
CA VAL A 241 6.09 -3.80 33.16
C VAL A 241 7.55 -4.17 33.28
N ASP A 242 8.46 -3.27 32.93
CA ASP A 242 9.93 -3.46 32.93
C ASP A 242 10.37 -4.73 32.18
N ALA A 243 9.77 -5.00 31.03
CA ALA A 243 10.02 -6.20 30.25
C ALA A 243 11.01 -5.93 29.11
N PRO A 244 11.86 -6.90 28.72
CA PRO A 244 12.68 -6.78 27.53
C PRO A 244 11.81 -6.72 26.26
N VAL A 245 12.27 -5.95 25.28
CA VAL A 245 11.60 -5.77 23.98
C VAL A 245 12.48 -6.30 22.86
N VAL A 246 11.87 -7.10 21.99
CA VAL A 246 12.47 -7.59 20.75
C VAL A 246 11.57 -7.15 19.61
N ASP A 247 12.16 -6.46 18.63
CA ASP A 247 11.42 -6.04 17.43
C ASP A 247 11.42 -7.14 16.37
N SER A 248 10.31 -7.29 15.66
CA SER A 248 10.33 -7.93 14.36
C SER A 248 10.91 -6.98 13.31
N LEU A 249 11.32 -7.49 12.15
CA LEU A 249 11.84 -6.66 11.06
C LEU A 249 10.90 -5.49 10.71
N MET A 250 9.60 -5.75 10.74
CA MET A 250 8.56 -4.72 10.46
C MET A 250 8.26 -3.82 11.66
N GLY A 251 8.64 -4.25 12.85
CA GLY A 251 8.48 -3.50 14.08
C GLY A 251 9.67 -2.63 14.44
N LYS A 252 10.76 -2.71 13.66
CA LYS A 252 11.99 -1.97 13.95
C LYS A 252 11.73 -0.47 13.96
N GLY A 253 12.04 0.15 15.10
CA GLY A 253 11.76 1.56 15.34
C GLY A 253 10.49 1.84 16.16
N ALA A 254 9.65 0.84 16.46
CA ALA A 254 8.55 0.98 17.39
C ALA A 254 9.03 1.24 18.83
N PHE A 255 10.23 0.78 19.16
CA PHE A 255 10.87 0.98 20.45
C PHE A 255 12.30 1.54 20.30
N ASP A 256 12.77 2.29 21.29
CA ASP A 256 14.09 2.89 21.25
C ASP A 256 15.18 1.83 21.39
N GLY A 257 15.98 1.65 20.35
CA GLY A 257 17.09 0.68 20.32
C GLY A 257 18.24 1.00 21.27
N THR A 258 18.23 2.20 21.90
CA THR A 258 19.21 2.58 22.95
C THR A 258 18.70 2.27 24.36
N ASP A 259 17.43 1.88 24.53
CA ASP A 259 16.86 1.49 25.81
C ASP A 259 17.54 0.17 26.28
N PRO A 260 18.00 0.07 27.54
CA PRO A 260 18.66 -1.14 28.03
C PRO A 260 17.79 -2.41 28.01
N ARG A 261 16.48 -2.28 27.87
CA ARG A 261 15.54 -3.41 27.70
C ARG A 261 15.38 -3.87 26.26
N TYR A 262 15.95 -3.13 25.28
CA TYR A 262 15.91 -3.54 23.89
C TYR A 262 16.88 -4.70 23.64
N ALA A 263 16.34 -5.86 23.36
CA ALA A 263 17.10 -7.10 23.16
C ALA A 263 17.46 -7.38 21.69
N GLY A 264 17.15 -6.44 20.79
CA GLY A 264 17.44 -6.57 19.36
C GLY A 264 16.30 -7.18 18.56
N MET A 265 16.65 -7.77 17.42
CA MET A 265 15.74 -8.32 16.42
C MET A 265 15.88 -9.83 16.33
#